data_a4364f549c505970e9d283d2d0abfe5c
#
_entry.id   a4364f549c505970e9d283d2d0abfe5c
#
_cell.length_a   1.000
_cell.length_b   1.000
_cell.length_c   1.000
_cell.angle_alpha   90.00
_cell.angle_beta   90.00
_cell.angle_gamma   90.00
#
_symmetry.space_group_name_H-M   'P 1'
#
loop_
_entity.id
_entity.type
_entity.pdbx_description
1 polymer ?
#
loop_
_entity_poly.entity_id
_entity_poly.type
_entity_poly.pdbx_seq_one_letter_code
_entity_poly.pdbx_strand_id
1 'polypeptide(L)'
;MFAPLTRPDFGKTWEDARVYCRPACFVDRPHELDDDCLRIADTMVWFAAWHVSLRDNDSIKSAIVPVPELDEWIAAMPDRLAEAAKAQRAAVARPRGTLQLGERVVRLNEPQLMGILNVT
;
A
#
# COMPACT_ATOMS: atom_id res chain seq x y z
N MET A 1 17.36 -5.83 12.38
CA MET A 1 18.14 -4.63 11.94
C MET A 1 17.52 -4.08 10.67
N PHE A 2 17.25 -2.81 10.63
CA PHE A 2 16.72 -2.12 9.47
C PHE A 2 17.87 -1.50 8.68
N ALA A 3 17.92 -1.77 7.39
CA ALA A 3 18.88 -1.20 6.47
C ALA A 3 18.15 -0.50 5.32
N PRO A 4 18.73 0.53 4.70
CA PRO A 4 18.15 1.14 3.53
C PRO A 4 18.12 0.14 2.37
N LEU A 5 17.00 0.12 1.66
CA LEU A 5 16.83 -0.68 0.46
C LEU A 5 17.10 0.21 -0.76
N THR A 6 17.89 -0.29 -1.69
CA THR A 6 18.12 0.36 -2.97
C THR A 6 17.62 -0.53 -4.10
N ARG A 7 17.23 0.08 -5.22
CA ARG A 7 16.73 -0.68 -6.38
C ARG A 7 17.69 -1.80 -6.86
N PRO A 8 19.01 -1.63 -6.87
CA PRO A 8 19.94 -2.71 -7.24
C PRO A 8 19.92 -3.93 -6.31
N ASP A 9 19.45 -3.79 -5.08
CA ASP A 9 19.39 -4.92 -4.14
C ASP A 9 18.43 -6.02 -4.59
N PHE A 10 17.46 -5.70 -5.42
CA PHE A 10 16.52 -6.68 -5.98
C PHE A 10 17.16 -7.58 -7.06
N GLY A 11 18.34 -7.25 -7.56
CA GLY A 11 19.07 -8.08 -8.53
C GLY A 11 19.69 -9.35 -7.95
N LYS A 12 19.67 -9.52 -6.64
CA LYS A 12 20.18 -10.70 -5.96
C LYS A 12 19.08 -11.77 -5.84
N THR A 13 19.49 -13.03 -5.80
CA THR A 13 18.57 -14.15 -5.61
C THR A 13 18.06 -14.14 -4.16
N TRP A 14 16.82 -13.72 -3.99
CA TRP A 14 16.13 -13.66 -2.70
C TRP A 14 15.00 -14.71 -2.71
N GLU A 15 15.38 -16.01 -2.70
CA GLU A 15 14.43 -17.11 -2.90
C GLU A 15 13.30 -17.14 -1.86
N ASP A 16 13.62 -16.86 -0.61
CA ASP A 16 12.67 -16.89 0.51
C ASP A 16 12.23 -15.48 0.99
N ALA A 17 12.67 -14.44 0.30
CA ALA A 17 12.34 -13.08 0.69
C ALA A 17 10.86 -12.75 0.46
N ARG A 18 10.34 -11.83 1.27
CA ARG A 18 8.99 -11.29 1.13
C ARG A 18 9.06 -9.78 0.97
N VAL A 19 8.23 -9.26 0.06
CA VAL A 19 8.07 -7.84 -0.14
C VAL A 19 6.75 -7.36 0.47
N TYR A 20 6.80 -6.19 1.08
CA TYR A 20 5.64 -5.51 1.66
C TYR A 20 5.60 -4.09 1.14
N CYS A 21 4.49 -3.72 0.52
CA CYS A 21 4.24 -2.37 0.03
C CYS A 21 3.06 -1.77 0.78
N ARG A 22 3.27 -0.66 1.45
CA ARG A 22 2.20 0.06 2.14
C ARG A 22 2.22 1.54 1.76
N PRO A 23 1.05 2.21 1.76
CA PRO A 23 0.99 3.65 1.56
C PRO A 23 1.82 4.41 2.59
N ALA A 24 2.44 5.48 2.14
CA ALA A 24 3.24 6.39 2.96
C ALA A 24 3.12 7.81 2.42
N CYS A 25 3.59 8.79 3.18
CA CYS A 25 3.55 10.20 2.78
C CYS A 25 2.13 10.64 2.41
N PHE A 26 1.23 10.53 3.38
CA PHE A 26 -0.16 10.95 3.21
C PHE A 26 -0.24 12.46 3.00
N VAL A 27 -1.12 12.87 2.09
CA VAL A 27 -1.34 14.28 1.76
C VAL A 27 -2.80 14.65 1.94
N ASP A 28 -3.06 15.85 2.45
CA ASP A 28 -4.42 16.33 2.70
C ASP A 28 -5.16 16.63 1.40
N ARG A 29 -4.44 17.15 0.42
CA ARG A 29 -4.98 17.54 -0.89
C ARG A 29 -3.94 17.30 -1.99
N PRO A 30 -4.30 16.62 -3.07
CA PRO A 30 -3.39 16.36 -4.19
C PRO A 30 -3.37 17.46 -5.26
N HIS A 31 -3.47 18.73 -4.89
CA HIS A 31 -3.67 19.86 -5.81
C HIS A 31 -2.72 19.92 -7.01
N GLU A 32 -1.43 19.92 -6.73
CA GLU A 32 -0.38 20.08 -7.75
C GLU A 32 0.34 18.76 -8.02
N LEU A 33 -0.09 17.69 -7.35
CA LEU A 33 0.56 16.38 -7.35
C LEU A 33 -0.39 15.28 -7.84
N ASP A 34 -1.38 15.62 -8.65
CA ASP A 34 -2.44 14.67 -9.04
C ASP A 34 -1.89 13.41 -9.69
N ASP A 35 -0.84 13.54 -10.51
CA ASP A 35 -0.17 12.41 -11.16
C ASP A 35 0.78 11.66 -10.22
N ASP A 36 1.18 12.29 -9.10
CA ASP A 36 2.15 11.76 -8.14
C ASP A 36 1.49 11.18 -6.90
N CYS A 37 0.15 11.19 -6.83
CA CYS A 37 -0.61 10.70 -5.68
C CYS A 37 -1.60 9.62 -6.09
N LEU A 38 -1.88 8.72 -5.15
CA LEU A 38 -2.91 7.69 -5.30
C LEU A 38 -3.90 7.76 -4.13
N ARG A 39 -5.10 7.27 -4.37
CA ARG A 39 -6.14 7.12 -3.35
C ARG A 39 -6.10 5.73 -2.73
N ILE A 40 -6.38 5.65 -1.45
CA ILE A 40 -6.66 4.36 -0.81
C ILE A 40 -8.12 4.01 -1.08
N ALA A 41 -8.34 2.90 -1.78
CA ALA A 41 -9.64 2.25 -1.93
C ALA A 41 -10.80 3.20 -2.30
N ASP A 42 -10.55 4.19 -3.14
CA ASP A 42 -11.53 5.22 -3.57
C ASP A 42 -12.08 6.06 -2.40
N THR A 43 -11.34 6.14 -1.29
CA THR A 43 -11.66 7.01 -0.15
C THR A 43 -11.14 8.42 -0.35
N MET A 44 -11.29 9.27 0.67
CA MET A 44 -10.72 10.62 0.68
C MET A 44 -9.28 10.66 1.22
N VAL A 45 -8.63 9.51 1.30
CA VAL A 45 -7.25 9.40 1.80
C VAL A 45 -6.29 9.24 0.62
N TRP A 46 -5.35 10.18 0.52
CA TRP A 46 -4.35 10.25 -0.55
C TRP A 46 -2.95 10.02 -0.01
N PHE A 47 -2.07 9.44 -0.82
CA PHE A 47 -0.68 9.24 -0.46
C PHE A 47 0.24 9.46 -1.67
N ALA A 48 1.47 9.90 -1.41
CA ALA A 48 2.44 10.27 -2.44
C ALA A 48 3.60 9.28 -2.59
N ALA A 49 3.72 8.32 -1.69
CA ALA A 49 4.82 7.36 -1.73
C ALA A 49 4.41 6.00 -1.18
N TRP A 50 5.19 4.99 -1.53
CA TRP A 50 5.10 3.66 -0.97
C TRP A 50 6.26 3.40 -0.02
N HIS A 51 5.98 2.86 1.14
CA HIS A 51 7.00 2.25 1.98
C HIS A 51 7.17 0.80 1.53
N VAL A 52 8.29 0.52 0.88
CA VAL A 52 8.62 -0.82 0.38
C VAL A 52 9.60 -1.46 1.35
N SER A 53 9.25 -2.61 1.88
CA SER A 53 10.09 -3.39 2.77
C SER A 53 10.36 -4.75 2.17
N LEU A 54 11.61 -5.18 2.24
CA LEU A 54 12.04 -6.51 1.84
C LEU A 54 12.56 -7.24 3.08
N ARG A 55 11.92 -8.34 3.40
CA ARG A 55 12.32 -9.21 4.52
C ARG A 55 12.92 -10.50 3.99
N ASP A 56 14.14 -10.78 4.44
CA ASP A 56 14.84 -12.03 4.18
C ASP A 56 15.33 -12.60 5.53
N ASN A 57 14.67 -13.65 5.98
CA ASN A 57 14.90 -14.21 7.32
C ASN A 57 14.82 -13.12 8.41
N ASP A 58 15.93 -12.84 9.08
CA ASP A 58 16.01 -11.82 10.13
C ASP A 58 16.44 -10.43 9.63
N SER A 59 16.71 -10.31 8.34
CA SER A 59 17.12 -9.06 7.72
C SER A 59 15.94 -8.33 7.10
N ILE A 60 15.80 -7.04 7.40
CA ILE A 60 14.77 -6.18 6.79
C ILE A 60 15.46 -4.97 6.18
N LYS A 61 15.18 -4.74 4.91
CA LYS A 61 15.58 -3.52 4.20
C LYS A 61 14.33 -2.78 3.77
N SER A 62 14.35 -1.45 3.83
CA SER A 62 13.20 -0.66 3.42
C SER A 62 13.59 0.64 2.74
N ALA A 63 12.67 1.16 1.96
CA ALA A 63 12.79 2.43 1.27
C ALA A 63 11.43 3.11 1.15
N ILE A 64 11.46 4.44 1.05
CA ILE A 64 10.31 5.24 0.64
C ILE A 64 10.44 5.48 -0.86
N VAL A 65 9.48 5.00 -1.62
CA VAL A 65 9.47 5.05 -3.08
C VAL A 65 8.31 5.94 -3.54
N PRO A 66 8.58 7.06 -4.21
CA PRO A 66 7.51 7.89 -4.77
C PRO A 66 6.56 7.08 -5.65
N VAL A 67 5.28 7.41 -5.61
CA VAL A 67 4.25 6.69 -6.39
C VAL A 67 4.65 6.49 -7.86
N PRO A 68 5.16 7.51 -8.59
CA PRO A 68 5.53 7.33 -10.00
C PRO A 68 6.69 6.37 -10.23
N GLU A 69 7.52 6.12 -9.22
CA GLU A 69 8.72 5.29 -9.36
C GLU A 69 8.50 3.81 -9.06
N LEU A 70 7.34 3.44 -8.51
CA LEU A 70 7.10 2.07 -8.08
C LEU A 70 7.18 1.06 -9.24
N ASP A 71 6.75 1.42 -10.44
CA ASP A 71 6.81 0.55 -11.60
C ASP A 71 8.25 0.16 -11.96
N GLU A 72 9.18 1.09 -11.85
CA GLU A 72 10.61 0.80 -12.07
C GLU A 72 11.17 -0.14 -11.00
N TRP A 73 10.73 0.02 -9.75
CA TRP A 73 11.12 -0.87 -8.66
C TRP A 73 10.57 -2.28 -8.87
N ILE A 74 9.30 -2.40 -9.26
CA ILE A 74 8.68 -3.70 -9.57
C ILE A 74 9.40 -4.38 -10.75
N ALA A 75 9.75 -3.63 -11.78
CA ALA A 75 10.48 -4.16 -12.93
C ALA A 75 11.88 -4.71 -12.58
N ALA A 76 12.49 -4.19 -11.51
CA ALA A 76 13.79 -4.67 -11.01
C ALA A 76 13.68 -5.87 -10.05
N MET A 77 12.48 -6.22 -9.60
CA MET A 77 12.26 -7.34 -8.67
C MET A 77 12.30 -8.69 -9.40
N PRO A 78 12.72 -9.76 -8.73
CA PRO A 78 12.44 -11.12 -9.20
C PRO A 78 10.93 -11.35 -9.37
N ASP A 79 10.55 -12.19 -10.32
CA ASP A 79 9.15 -12.38 -10.73
C ASP A 79 8.20 -12.63 -9.56
N ARG A 80 8.60 -13.48 -8.61
CA ARG A 80 7.78 -13.79 -7.43
C ARG A 80 7.52 -12.56 -6.57
N LEU A 81 8.52 -11.73 -6.32
CA LEU A 81 8.39 -10.50 -5.57
C LEU A 81 7.59 -9.45 -6.35
N ALA A 82 7.84 -9.34 -7.65
CA ALA A 82 7.10 -8.43 -8.53
C ALA A 82 5.60 -8.72 -8.52
N GLU A 83 5.21 -9.98 -8.63
CA GLU A 83 3.79 -10.39 -8.57
C GLU A 83 3.16 -10.07 -7.21
N ALA A 84 3.88 -10.31 -6.11
CA ALA A 84 3.41 -9.95 -4.78
C ALA A 84 3.24 -8.43 -4.61
N ALA A 85 4.18 -7.64 -5.09
CA ALA A 85 4.10 -6.17 -5.04
C ALA A 85 2.93 -5.63 -5.88
N LYS A 86 2.72 -6.15 -7.08
CA LYS A 86 1.58 -5.79 -7.93
C LYS A 86 0.24 -6.11 -7.26
N ALA A 87 0.14 -7.29 -6.63
CA ALA A 87 -1.08 -7.70 -5.93
C ALA A 87 -1.38 -6.78 -4.73
N GLN A 88 -0.37 -6.40 -3.97
CA GLN A 88 -0.51 -5.47 -2.83
C GLN A 88 -0.93 -4.08 -3.30
N ARG A 89 -0.30 -3.55 -4.36
CA ARG A 89 -0.67 -2.27 -4.97
C ARG A 89 -2.14 -2.28 -5.42
N ALA A 90 -2.56 -3.31 -6.12
CA ALA A 90 -3.94 -3.46 -6.57
C ALA A 90 -4.93 -3.56 -5.40
N ALA A 91 -4.56 -4.24 -4.32
CA ALA A 91 -5.39 -4.38 -3.13
C ALA A 91 -5.61 -3.04 -2.41
N VAL A 92 -4.60 -2.18 -2.37
CA VAL A 92 -4.70 -0.83 -1.77
C VAL A 92 -5.62 0.06 -2.60
N ALA A 93 -5.53 0.01 -3.92
CA ALA A 93 -6.32 0.84 -4.83
C ALA A 93 -7.77 0.36 -5.00
N ARG A 94 -8.05 -0.90 -4.72
CA ARG A 94 -9.37 -1.51 -4.97
C ARG A 94 -10.44 -0.89 -4.06
N PRO A 95 -11.53 -0.35 -4.64
CA PRO A 95 -12.66 0.13 -3.86
C PRO A 95 -13.22 -0.96 -2.94
N ARG A 96 -13.61 -0.57 -1.73
CA ARG A 96 -14.28 -1.47 -0.78
C ARG A 96 -15.75 -1.61 -1.19
N GLY A 97 -16.27 -2.82 -1.07
CA GLY A 97 -17.68 -3.08 -1.25
C GLY A 97 -18.52 -2.46 -0.13
N THR A 98 -19.80 -2.34 -0.38
CA THR A 98 -20.75 -1.92 0.65
C THR A 98 -21.03 -3.09 1.62
N LEU A 99 -21.35 -2.75 2.88
CA LEU A 99 -21.84 -3.70 3.85
C LEU A 99 -23.36 -3.61 3.90
N GLN A 100 -24.03 -4.76 3.79
CA GLN A 100 -25.46 -4.86 3.98
C GLN A 100 -25.74 -5.35 5.42
N LEU A 101 -26.36 -4.50 6.23
CA LEU A 101 -26.71 -4.80 7.62
C LEU A 101 -28.22 -4.73 7.79
N GLY A 102 -28.90 -5.84 7.51
CA GLY A 102 -30.37 -5.86 7.42
C GLY A 102 -30.84 -5.00 6.24
N GLU A 103 -31.69 -4.02 6.51
CA GLU A 103 -32.16 -3.07 5.50
C GLU A 103 -31.20 -1.88 5.28
N ARG A 104 -30.15 -1.77 6.10
CA ARG A 104 -29.20 -0.67 6.04
C ARG A 104 -28.00 -1.03 5.17
N VAL A 105 -27.61 -0.09 4.30
CA VAL A 105 -26.39 -0.19 3.48
C VAL A 105 -25.35 0.77 4.04
N VAL A 106 -24.16 0.27 4.34
CA VAL A 106 -23.02 1.06 4.79
C VAL A 106 -22.00 1.13 3.67
N ARG A 107 -21.65 2.34 3.26
CA ARG A 107 -20.63 2.61 2.25
C ARG A 107 -19.28 2.77 2.95
N LEU A 108 -18.28 2.01 2.53
CA LEU A 108 -16.95 2.00 3.14
C LEU A 108 -15.96 2.98 2.50
N ASN A 109 -16.38 3.72 1.49
CA ASN A 109 -15.57 4.77 0.86
C ASN A 109 -15.73 6.15 1.52
N GLU A 110 -16.65 6.27 2.47
CA GLU A 110 -16.93 7.49 3.24
C GLU A 110 -16.70 7.23 4.73
N PRO A 111 -16.33 8.24 5.53
CA PRO A 111 -16.27 8.11 6.98
C PRO A 111 -17.62 7.66 7.55
N GLN A 112 -17.58 6.69 8.45
CA GLN A 112 -18.76 6.18 9.14
C GLN A 112 -18.59 6.31 10.64
N LEU A 113 -19.68 6.58 11.35
CA LEU A 113 -19.69 6.60 12.81
C LEU A 113 -20.39 5.35 13.34
N MET A 114 -19.73 4.67 14.26
CA MET A 114 -20.29 3.52 14.97
C MET A 114 -20.38 3.84 16.45
N GLY A 115 -21.60 3.82 16.97
CA GLY A 115 -21.85 3.97 18.40
C GLY A 115 -21.99 2.61 19.08
N ILE A 116 -21.57 2.54 20.33
CA ILE A 116 -21.76 1.37 21.19
C ILE A 116 -22.68 1.78 22.34
N LEU A 117 -23.80 1.06 22.49
CA LEU A 117 -24.71 1.24 23.59
C LEU A 117 -24.72 -0.02 24.45
N ASN A 118 -24.24 0.09 25.68
CA ASN A 118 -24.32 -0.99 26.64
C ASN A 118 -25.64 -0.90 27.40
N VAL A 119 -26.42 -1.96 27.32
CA VAL A 119 -27.66 -2.13 28.06
C VAL A 119 -27.45 -3.22 29.12
N THR A 120 -27.58 -2.82 30.38
CA THR A 120 -27.42 -3.73 31.52
C THR A 120 -28.77 -4.00 32.20
#